data_8132bb052b2091b3cc2ac8529ac85779
#
_entry.id   8132bb052b2091b3cc2ac8529ac85779
#
_cell.length_a   1.000
_cell.length_b   1.000
_cell.length_c   1.000
_cell.angle_alpha   90.00
_cell.angle_beta   90.00
_cell.angle_gamma   90.00
#
_symmetry.space_group_name_H-M   'P 1'
#
loop_
_entity.id
_entity.type
_entity.pdbx_description
1 polymer ?
#
loop_
_entity_poly.entity_id
_entity_poly.type
_entity_poly.pdbx_seq_one_letter_code
_entity_poly.pdbx_strand_id
1 'polypeptide(L)'
;MTATLPTLTPQELLEKARETLQVEANAILRASERLDSAFLEALDILDACTGKVITTGVGKSGIVARKMAATLTSTGCPTVFLHPSEAMHGDLGIVEADDVVIALSNSGESEEISAILPAILARQVPLIAIVGNANSTLAHRAKVILDSSIEREACPLNLAPTTSVLVQLALGDALAMTLHARRGFGAEDYARNHPGGRLGRRLTLKVKDVVAAHSPALPVISPSASLMEVLSEISAKCVGATTVSEPNSPLLGIITDYDTRQAFQQHGAEALKLTARDIMNPHPKVTLYEDELAYEAMRRMEAGDRPVSVAPALNREGYCIGMVRIHDFLRAGL
;
A
#
# COMPACT_ATOMS: atom_id res chain seq x y z
N MET A 1 -45.97 5.16 31.89
CA MET A 1 -45.76 6.41 31.18
C MET A 1 -44.52 6.27 30.32
N THR A 2 -44.68 6.02 29.05
CA THR A 2 -43.57 6.03 28.08
C THR A 2 -43.19 7.46 27.82
N ALA A 3 -42.06 7.91 28.39
CA ALA A 3 -41.50 9.21 28.06
C ALA A 3 -41.18 9.22 26.56
N THR A 4 -41.89 10.07 25.81
CA THR A 4 -41.54 10.37 24.42
C THR A 4 -40.19 11.03 24.42
N LEU A 5 -39.20 10.36 23.82
CA LEU A 5 -37.87 10.93 23.58
C LEU A 5 -38.04 12.22 22.76
N PRO A 6 -37.34 13.31 23.10
CA PRO A 6 -37.42 14.55 22.34
C PRO A 6 -36.97 14.29 20.90
N THR A 7 -37.80 14.62 19.93
CA THR A 7 -37.49 14.50 18.51
C THR A 7 -36.54 15.65 18.12
N LEU A 8 -35.27 15.36 17.92
CA LEU A 8 -34.29 16.34 17.45
C LEU A 8 -34.57 16.74 16.00
N THR A 9 -34.42 17.99 15.69
CA THR A 9 -34.50 18.54 14.34
C THR A 9 -33.28 18.08 13.53
N PRO A 10 -33.36 18.06 12.18
CA PRO A 10 -32.21 17.78 11.34
C PRO A 10 -30.97 18.64 11.64
N GLN A 11 -31.16 19.90 11.96
CA GLN A 11 -30.10 20.83 12.31
C GLN A 11 -29.40 20.44 13.62
N GLU A 12 -30.15 20.10 14.66
CA GLU A 12 -29.63 19.64 15.95
C GLU A 12 -28.87 18.32 15.82
N LEU A 13 -29.32 17.41 14.92
CA LEU A 13 -28.60 16.17 14.63
C LEU A 13 -27.23 16.44 13.98
N LEU A 14 -27.16 17.38 13.01
CA LEU A 14 -25.91 17.80 12.41
C LEU A 14 -24.95 18.46 13.40
N GLU A 15 -25.47 19.27 14.31
CA GLU A 15 -24.69 19.90 15.37
C GLU A 15 -24.09 18.86 16.32
N LYS A 16 -24.86 17.84 16.72
CA LYS A 16 -24.36 16.72 17.52
C LYS A 16 -23.24 15.93 16.81
N ALA A 17 -23.39 15.69 15.52
CA ALA A 17 -22.32 15.04 14.73
C ALA A 17 -21.05 15.88 14.70
N ARG A 18 -21.16 17.20 14.48
CA ARG A 18 -20.00 18.12 14.50
C ARG A 18 -19.34 18.18 15.88
N GLU A 19 -20.13 18.24 16.96
CA GLU A 19 -19.64 18.21 18.34
C GLU A 19 -18.81 16.94 18.60
N THR A 20 -19.29 15.78 18.18
CA THR A 20 -18.57 14.51 18.32
C THR A 20 -17.20 14.59 17.65
N LEU A 21 -17.16 14.96 16.36
CA LEU A 21 -15.89 15.08 15.61
C LEU A 21 -14.93 16.10 16.26
N GLN A 22 -15.47 17.21 16.77
CA GLN A 22 -14.66 18.25 17.41
C GLN A 22 -14.06 17.78 18.74
N VAL A 23 -14.80 17.06 19.56
CA VAL A 23 -14.31 16.46 20.81
C VAL A 23 -13.17 15.49 20.55
N GLU A 24 -13.34 14.61 19.56
CA GLU A 24 -12.34 13.63 19.16
C GLU A 24 -11.08 14.28 18.59
N ALA A 25 -11.23 15.26 17.69
CA ALA A 25 -10.09 15.99 17.11
C ALA A 25 -9.28 16.73 18.19
N ASN A 26 -9.94 17.41 19.12
CA ASN A 26 -9.28 18.11 20.22
C ASN A 26 -8.53 17.15 21.15
N ALA A 27 -9.05 15.95 21.39
CA ALA A 27 -8.38 14.95 22.22
C ALA A 27 -7.09 14.43 21.57
N ILE A 28 -7.09 14.24 20.24
CA ILE A 28 -5.88 13.86 19.49
C ILE A 28 -4.83 14.98 19.57
N LEU A 29 -5.23 16.25 19.38
CA LEU A 29 -4.31 17.39 19.49
C LEU A 29 -3.66 17.44 20.86
N ARG A 30 -4.45 17.30 21.94
CA ARG A 30 -3.90 17.27 23.32
C ARG A 30 -2.98 16.07 23.55
N ALA A 31 -3.30 14.90 22.98
CA ALA A 31 -2.40 13.74 23.05
C ALA A 31 -1.06 14.02 22.36
N SER A 32 -1.07 14.71 21.22
CA SER A 32 0.15 15.12 20.52
C SER A 32 1.03 16.09 21.34
N GLU A 33 0.42 16.99 22.10
CA GLU A 33 1.13 17.93 22.98
C GLU A 33 1.77 17.25 24.20
N ARG A 34 1.26 16.06 24.59
CA ARG A 34 1.79 15.26 25.71
C ARG A 34 2.88 14.26 25.31
N LEU A 35 3.21 14.16 24.01
CA LEU A 35 4.32 13.30 23.58
C LEU A 35 5.64 13.80 24.18
N ASP A 36 6.35 12.89 24.85
CA ASP A 36 7.57 13.19 25.59
C ASP A 36 8.64 12.10 25.40
N SER A 37 9.61 12.04 26.32
CA SER A 37 10.68 11.06 26.32
C SER A 37 10.18 9.60 26.43
N ALA A 38 9.00 9.34 27.03
CA ALA A 38 8.43 8.00 27.10
C ALA A 38 8.07 7.47 25.71
N PHE A 39 7.61 8.34 24.81
CA PHE A 39 7.35 7.96 23.43
C PHE A 39 8.64 7.56 22.70
N LEU A 40 9.73 8.27 22.93
CA LEU A 40 11.05 7.95 22.36
C LEU A 40 11.58 6.63 22.94
N GLU A 41 11.43 6.39 24.25
CA GLU A 41 11.80 5.13 24.88
C GLU A 41 10.99 3.95 24.33
N ALA A 42 9.69 4.13 24.10
CA ALA A 42 8.87 3.11 23.44
C ALA A 42 9.39 2.78 22.04
N LEU A 43 9.77 3.80 21.26
CA LEU A 43 10.38 3.61 19.92
C LEU A 43 11.73 2.88 20.01
N ASP A 44 12.58 3.20 20.98
CA ASP A 44 13.86 2.54 21.19
C ASP A 44 13.66 1.05 21.50
N ILE A 45 12.68 0.71 22.35
CA ILE A 45 12.32 -0.66 22.69
C ILE A 45 11.82 -1.42 21.45
N LEU A 46 10.94 -0.81 20.65
CA LEU A 46 10.40 -1.41 19.43
C LEU A 46 11.46 -1.59 18.34
N ASP A 47 12.38 -0.65 18.24
CA ASP A 47 13.46 -0.71 17.26
C ASP A 47 14.50 -1.78 17.59
N ALA A 48 14.77 -1.96 18.89
CA ALA A 48 15.67 -3.00 19.40
C ALA A 48 15.05 -4.40 19.45
N CYS A 49 13.76 -4.54 19.19
CA CYS A 49 13.07 -5.83 19.21
C CYS A 49 13.59 -6.74 18.08
N THR A 50 14.17 -7.89 18.44
CA THR A 50 14.67 -8.89 17.50
C THR A 50 13.68 -10.02 17.26
N GLY A 51 12.67 -10.16 18.14
CA GLY A 51 11.54 -11.05 17.98
C GLY A 51 10.36 -10.38 17.24
N LYS A 52 9.18 -10.54 17.79
CA LYS A 52 7.94 -9.91 17.31
C LYS A 52 7.35 -8.98 18.37
N VAL A 53 6.55 -8.03 17.91
CA VAL A 53 5.71 -7.23 18.80
C VAL A 53 4.38 -7.96 19.05
N ILE A 54 3.93 -7.99 20.28
CA ILE A 54 2.65 -8.58 20.65
C ILE A 54 1.76 -7.47 21.18
N THR A 55 0.65 -7.20 20.48
CA THR A 55 -0.34 -6.24 20.95
C THR A 55 -1.48 -6.97 21.64
N THR A 56 -1.99 -6.43 22.76
CA THR A 56 -3.09 -7.03 23.51
C THR A 56 -4.04 -5.98 24.05
N GLY A 57 -5.30 -6.36 24.24
CA GLY A 57 -6.36 -5.50 24.74
C GLY A 57 -7.71 -6.20 24.70
N VAL A 58 -8.70 -5.65 25.42
CA VAL A 58 -10.06 -6.19 25.52
C VAL A 58 -11.08 -5.23 24.92
N GLY A 59 -12.15 -5.76 24.38
CA GLY A 59 -13.25 -4.97 23.84
C GLY A 59 -12.79 -3.99 22.75
N LYS A 60 -13.12 -2.71 22.88
CA LYS A 60 -12.74 -1.69 21.89
C LYS A 60 -11.23 -1.44 21.85
N SER A 61 -10.53 -1.45 23.00
CA SER A 61 -9.06 -1.39 23.04
C SER A 61 -8.42 -2.60 22.35
N GLY A 62 -9.04 -3.79 22.42
CA GLY A 62 -8.61 -4.97 21.69
C GLY A 62 -8.76 -4.84 20.17
N ILE A 63 -9.81 -4.17 19.71
CA ILE A 63 -9.97 -3.84 18.27
C ILE A 63 -8.86 -2.88 17.81
N VAL A 64 -8.53 -1.88 18.61
CA VAL A 64 -7.40 -0.97 18.34
C VAL A 64 -6.08 -1.73 18.34
N ALA A 65 -5.83 -2.59 19.33
CA ALA A 65 -4.63 -3.42 19.41
C ALA A 65 -4.46 -4.30 18.16
N ARG A 66 -5.54 -4.89 17.66
CA ARG A 66 -5.56 -5.67 16.42
C ARG A 66 -5.23 -4.79 15.19
N LYS A 67 -5.82 -3.59 15.11
CA LYS A 67 -5.50 -2.62 14.03
C LYS A 67 -4.04 -2.19 14.09
N MET A 68 -3.52 -1.93 15.28
CA MET A 68 -2.12 -1.56 15.51
C MET A 68 -1.17 -2.69 15.04
N ALA A 69 -1.48 -3.95 15.38
CA ALA A 69 -0.72 -5.11 14.88
C ALA A 69 -0.68 -5.15 13.34
N ALA A 70 -1.83 -4.96 12.70
CA ALA A 70 -1.90 -4.95 11.24
C ALA A 70 -1.07 -3.81 10.63
N THR A 71 -1.10 -2.60 11.23
CA THR A 71 -0.33 -1.45 10.75
C THR A 71 1.18 -1.69 10.91
N LEU A 72 1.64 -2.10 12.08
CA LEU A 72 3.04 -2.42 12.35
C LEU A 72 3.57 -3.51 11.41
N THR A 73 2.82 -4.60 11.24
CA THR A 73 3.21 -5.69 10.33
C THR A 73 3.33 -5.20 8.90
N SER A 74 2.36 -4.42 8.42
CA SER A 74 2.37 -3.90 7.05
C SER A 74 3.51 -2.93 6.78
N THR A 75 4.03 -2.28 7.83
CA THR A 75 5.15 -1.32 7.78
C THR A 75 6.49 -1.90 8.24
N GLY A 76 6.62 -3.24 8.24
CA GLY A 76 7.90 -3.92 8.41
C GLY A 76 8.29 -4.26 9.85
N CYS A 77 7.34 -4.17 10.80
CA CYS A 77 7.54 -4.61 12.16
C CYS A 77 6.68 -5.87 12.43
N PRO A 78 7.26 -7.08 12.49
CA PRO A 78 6.50 -8.31 12.74
C PRO A 78 5.68 -8.19 14.01
N THR A 79 4.35 -8.23 13.89
CA THR A 79 3.45 -7.97 15.02
C THR A 79 2.27 -8.93 14.97
N VAL A 80 1.87 -9.44 16.12
CA VAL A 80 0.69 -10.29 16.29
C VAL A 80 -0.23 -9.74 17.39
N PHE A 81 -1.52 -9.92 17.22
CA PHE A 81 -2.50 -9.62 18.26
C PHE A 81 -2.76 -10.87 19.11
N LEU A 82 -2.64 -10.74 20.44
CA LEU A 82 -2.96 -11.77 21.42
C LEU A 82 -4.18 -11.32 22.24
N HIS A 83 -5.28 -12.05 22.13
CA HIS A 83 -6.44 -11.78 22.98
C HIS A 83 -6.19 -12.27 24.41
N PRO A 84 -6.39 -11.44 25.46
CA PRO A 84 -6.08 -11.84 26.83
C PRO A 84 -6.82 -13.12 27.29
N SER A 85 -8.07 -13.31 26.88
CA SER A 85 -8.82 -14.53 27.22
C SER A 85 -8.19 -15.80 26.61
N GLU A 86 -7.74 -15.74 25.36
CA GLU A 86 -7.07 -16.87 24.71
C GLU A 86 -5.68 -17.11 25.34
N ALA A 87 -5.00 -16.02 25.72
CA ALA A 87 -3.74 -16.09 26.44
C ALA A 87 -3.85 -16.90 27.77
N MET A 88 -4.95 -16.75 28.50
CA MET A 88 -5.22 -17.55 29.71
C MET A 88 -5.37 -19.04 29.43
N HIS A 89 -5.70 -19.43 28.20
CA HIS A 89 -5.95 -20.80 27.80
C HIS A 89 -4.83 -21.46 26.98
N GLY A 90 -3.66 -20.82 26.94
CA GLY A 90 -2.45 -21.41 26.34
C GLY A 90 -1.78 -20.54 25.28
N ASP A 91 -2.50 -19.60 24.61
CA ASP A 91 -1.93 -18.76 23.56
C ASP A 91 -0.82 -17.83 24.07
N LEU A 92 -0.70 -17.66 25.40
CA LEU A 92 0.45 -16.97 26.00
C LEU A 92 1.80 -17.63 25.64
N GLY A 93 1.79 -18.89 25.20
CA GLY A 93 2.97 -19.57 24.65
C GLY A 93 3.61 -18.90 23.44
N ILE A 94 2.90 -18.00 22.75
CA ILE A 94 3.45 -17.21 21.62
C ILE A 94 4.50 -16.18 22.08
N VAL A 95 4.50 -15.78 23.36
CA VAL A 95 5.41 -14.76 23.91
C VAL A 95 6.77 -15.38 24.18
N GLU A 96 7.79 -14.93 23.49
CA GLU A 96 9.19 -15.37 23.60
C GLU A 96 10.07 -14.28 24.21
N ALA A 97 11.30 -14.62 24.62
CA ALA A 97 12.20 -13.73 25.37
C ALA A 97 12.62 -12.46 24.58
N ASP A 98 12.67 -12.55 23.25
CA ASP A 98 13.11 -11.45 22.39
C ASP A 98 11.94 -10.56 21.90
N ASP A 99 10.74 -10.80 22.41
CA ASP A 99 9.53 -10.08 22.05
C ASP A 99 9.34 -8.80 22.87
N VAL A 100 8.43 -7.95 22.39
CA VAL A 100 7.91 -6.76 23.10
C VAL A 100 6.40 -6.85 23.18
N VAL A 101 5.83 -6.55 24.34
CA VAL A 101 4.37 -6.53 24.53
C VAL A 101 3.87 -5.09 24.61
N ILE A 102 2.83 -4.76 23.84
CA ILE A 102 2.08 -3.50 23.94
C ILE A 102 0.66 -3.82 24.42
N ALA A 103 0.32 -3.37 25.63
CA ALA A 103 -0.99 -3.57 26.21
C ALA A 103 -1.82 -2.29 26.19
N LEU A 104 -3.05 -2.39 25.66
CA LEU A 104 -3.99 -1.27 25.53
C LEU A 104 -5.16 -1.44 26.50
N SER A 105 -5.37 -0.47 27.38
CA SER A 105 -6.53 -0.43 28.28
C SER A 105 -6.80 1.01 28.73
N ASN A 106 -8.01 1.52 28.49
CA ASN A 106 -8.34 2.89 28.92
C ASN A 106 -8.29 3.03 30.46
N SER A 107 -8.90 2.12 31.19
CA SER A 107 -8.82 2.10 32.67
C SER A 107 -7.48 1.65 33.22
N GLY A 108 -6.77 0.76 32.49
CA GLY A 108 -5.60 0.04 32.96
C GLY A 108 -5.89 -1.02 34.01
N GLU A 109 -7.18 -1.35 34.24
CA GLU A 109 -7.68 -2.28 35.27
C GLU A 109 -8.54 -3.41 34.67
N SER A 110 -8.38 -3.72 33.38
CA SER A 110 -9.11 -4.83 32.75
C SER A 110 -8.75 -6.16 33.42
N GLU A 111 -9.72 -6.90 33.90
CA GLU A 111 -9.54 -8.16 34.63
C GLU A 111 -8.72 -9.18 33.81
N GLU A 112 -9.03 -9.29 32.51
CA GLU A 112 -8.38 -10.24 31.60
C GLU A 112 -6.90 -9.89 31.38
N ILE A 113 -6.56 -8.59 31.26
CA ILE A 113 -5.17 -8.14 31.14
C ILE A 113 -4.45 -8.39 32.47
N SER A 114 -5.09 -8.07 33.59
CA SER A 114 -4.52 -8.27 34.93
C SER A 114 -4.23 -9.73 35.22
N ALA A 115 -5.05 -10.66 34.70
CA ALA A 115 -4.87 -12.11 34.86
C ALA A 115 -3.62 -12.63 34.13
N ILE A 116 -3.30 -12.12 32.95
CA ILE A 116 -2.12 -12.56 32.16
C ILE A 116 -0.84 -11.79 32.48
N LEU A 117 -0.96 -10.62 33.12
CA LEU A 117 0.15 -9.73 33.41
C LEU A 117 1.30 -10.39 34.20
N PRO A 118 1.06 -11.18 35.30
CA PRO A 118 2.13 -11.87 36.00
C PRO A 118 2.94 -12.81 35.09
N ALA A 119 2.26 -13.49 34.17
CA ALA A 119 2.90 -14.46 33.27
C ALA A 119 3.68 -13.77 32.15
N ILE A 120 3.27 -12.56 31.69
CA ILE A 120 4.04 -11.71 30.79
C ILE A 120 5.32 -11.22 31.50
N LEU A 121 5.19 -10.70 32.72
CA LEU A 121 6.32 -10.18 33.49
C LEU A 121 7.34 -11.30 33.85
N ALA A 122 6.89 -12.52 34.11
CA ALA A 122 7.77 -13.63 34.35
C ALA A 122 8.67 -14.01 33.17
N ARG A 123 8.29 -13.63 31.95
CA ARG A 123 9.10 -13.80 30.73
C ARG A 123 10.15 -12.70 30.52
N GLN A 124 10.12 -11.68 31.37
CA GLN A 124 11.06 -10.55 31.35
C GLN A 124 11.08 -9.75 30.03
N VAL A 125 10.01 -9.85 29.25
CA VAL A 125 9.84 -9.09 28.02
C VAL A 125 9.46 -7.64 28.33
N PRO A 126 9.96 -6.65 27.57
CA PRO A 126 9.54 -5.26 27.73
C PRO A 126 8.02 -5.12 27.54
N LEU A 127 7.36 -4.43 28.47
CA LEU A 127 5.93 -4.11 28.42
C LEU A 127 5.74 -2.61 28.24
N ILE A 128 5.07 -2.22 27.19
CA ILE A 128 4.62 -0.85 26.90
C ILE A 128 3.12 -0.80 27.18
N ALA A 129 2.66 0.14 27.98
CA ALA A 129 1.24 0.35 28.27
C ALA A 129 0.71 1.60 27.56
N ILE A 130 -0.40 1.48 26.83
CA ILE A 130 -1.17 2.61 26.32
C ILE A 130 -2.44 2.71 27.15
N VAL A 131 -2.47 3.67 28.08
CA VAL A 131 -3.50 3.75 29.13
C VAL A 131 -4.06 5.17 29.29
N GLY A 132 -5.33 5.28 29.65
CA GLY A 132 -5.95 6.56 30.04
C GLY A 132 -5.74 6.91 31.49
N ASN A 133 -5.30 5.93 32.35
CA ASN A 133 -5.00 6.15 33.75
C ASN A 133 -3.58 5.69 34.07
N ALA A 134 -2.67 6.67 34.22
CA ALA A 134 -1.26 6.43 34.55
C ALA A 134 -1.04 5.83 35.96
N ASN A 135 -2.05 5.87 36.83
CA ASN A 135 -2.00 5.30 38.19
C ASN A 135 -2.62 3.89 38.27
N SER A 136 -2.86 3.26 37.13
CA SER A 136 -3.47 1.95 37.07
C SER A 136 -2.48 0.80 37.33
N THR A 137 -3.03 -0.38 37.62
CA THR A 137 -2.25 -1.61 37.82
C THR A 137 -1.36 -1.91 36.59
N LEU A 138 -1.90 -1.80 35.37
CA LEU A 138 -1.15 -2.02 34.15
C LEU A 138 -0.01 -0.99 33.99
N ALA A 139 -0.28 0.30 34.26
CA ALA A 139 0.72 1.35 34.17
C ALA A 139 1.89 1.11 35.13
N HIS A 140 1.62 0.75 36.38
CA HIS A 140 2.67 0.50 37.38
C HIS A 140 3.56 -0.72 37.06
N ARG A 141 3.11 -1.61 36.19
CA ARG A 141 3.87 -2.81 35.77
C ARG A 141 4.55 -2.65 34.42
N ALA A 142 4.20 -1.62 33.66
CA ALA A 142 4.80 -1.33 32.38
C ALA A 142 6.21 -0.71 32.54
N LYS A 143 7.08 -1.02 31.60
CA LYS A 143 8.38 -0.34 31.48
C LYS A 143 8.22 1.08 30.95
N VAL A 144 7.28 1.27 30.01
CA VAL A 144 6.95 2.57 29.43
C VAL A 144 5.44 2.75 29.38
N ILE A 145 5.00 3.96 29.72
CA ILE A 145 3.59 4.37 29.70
C ILE A 145 3.41 5.42 28.59
N LEU A 146 2.47 5.18 27.71
CA LEU A 146 1.98 6.16 26.75
C LEU A 146 0.59 6.64 27.20
N ASP A 147 0.51 7.92 27.54
CA ASP A 147 -0.71 8.53 28.07
C ASP A 147 -1.77 8.74 26.98
N SER A 148 -2.84 7.93 27.05
CA SER A 148 -4.04 8.06 26.21
C SER A 148 -5.22 8.71 26.94
N SER A 149 -4.97 9.43 28.03
CA SER A 149 -6.02 10.07 28.81
C SER A 149 -6.82 11.09 27.99
N ILE A 150 -8.12 11.16 28.33
CA ILE A 150 -9.07 12.08 27.70
C ILE A 150 -9.85 12.84 28.78
N GLU A 151 -10.42 13.98 28.43
CA GLU A 151 -11.31 14.68 29.34
C GLU A 151 -12.68 14.04 29.43
N ARG A 152 -13.24 13.64 28.26
CA ARG A 152 -14.54 12.97 28.17
C ARG A 152 -14.66 12.17 26.88
N GLU A 153 -15.56 11.21 26.92
CA GLU A 153 -16.02 10.55 25.71
C GLU A 153 -16.95 11.48 24.90
N ALA A 154 -16.98 11.32 23.58
CA ALA A 154 -17.93 12.06 22.74
C ALA A 154 -19.38 11.54 22.89
N CYS A 155 -19.54 10.36 23.50
CA CYS A 155 -20.84 9.81 23.88
C CYS A 155 -21.59 10.78 24.79
N PRO A 156 -22.89 11.11 24.52
CA PRO A 156 -23.69 12.02 25.36
C PRO A 156 -23.78 11.61 26.82
N LEU A 157 -23.67 10.31 27.10
CA LEU A 157 -23.69 9.75 28.45
C LEU A 157 -22.29 9.59 29.05
N ASN A 158 -21.24 9.93 28.32
CA ASN A 158 -19.86 9.69 28.69
C ASN A 158 -19.54 8.21 29.04
N LEU A 159 -20.24 7.27 28.40
CA LEU A 159 -20.14 5.83 28.72
C LEU A 159 -19.55 5.00 27.58
N ALA A 160 -20.00 5.27 26.34
CA ALA A 160 -19.52 4.53 25.19
C ALA A 160 -18.10 4.99 24.82
N PRO A 161 -17.10 4.08 24.79
CA PRO A 161 -15.75 4.43 24.36
C PRO A 161 -15.73 4.90 22.90
N THR A 162 -15.37 6.14 22.69
CA THR A 162 -15.27 6.85 21.41
C THR A 162 -13.95 7.58 21.34
N THR A 163 -13.83 8.69 22.04
CA THR A 163 -12.63 9.55 22.10
C THR A 163 -11.41 8.79 22.61
N SER A 164 -11.56 8.00 23.69
CA SER A 164 -10.46 7.19 24.24
C SER A 164 -9.90 6.17 23.23
N VAL A 165 -10.81 5.53 22.50
CA VAL A 165 -10.45 4.56 21.46
C VAL A 165 -9.67 5.24 20.31
N LEU A 166 -10.12 6.43 19.92
CA LEU A 166 -9.49 7.19 18.84
C LEU A 166 -8.09 7.69 19.21
N VAL A 167 -7.90 8.15 20.46
CA VAL A 167 -6.57 8.55 20.98
C VAL A 167 -5.62 7.34 21.02
N GLN A 168 -6.06 6.17 21.51
CA GLN A 168 -5.26 4.95 21.48
C GLN A 168 -4.88 4.57 20.04
N LEU A 169 -5.81 4.68 19.10
CA LEU A 169 -5.56 4.42 17.68
C LEU A 169 -4.50 5.38 17.11
N ALA A 170 -4.64 6.67 17.39
CA ALA A 170 -3.73 7.70 16.90
C ALA A 170 -2.30 7.51 17.46
N LEU A 171 -2.16 7.17 18.75
CA LEU A 171 -0.86 6.85 19.36
C LEU A 171 -0.23 5.60 18.72
N GLY A 172 -1.03 4.57 18.44
CA GLY A 172 -0.57 3.38 17.73
C GLY A 172 -0.06 3.67 16.33
N ASP A 173 -0.76 4.54 15.60
CA ASP A 173 -0.33 4.97 14.27
C ASP A 173 0.93 5.86 14.33
N ALA A 174 1.01 6.74 15.33
CA ALA A 174 2.22 7.55 15.55
C ALA A 174 3.45 6.67 15.81
N LEU A 175 3.34 5.63 16.67
CA LEU A 175 4.42 4.67 16.89
C LEU A 175 4.81 3.95 15.59
N ALA A 176 3.84 3.42 14.85
CA ALA A 176 4.10 2.68 13.61
C ALA A 176 4.77 3.56 12.55
N MET A 177 4.27 4.78 12.33
CA MET A 177 4.82 5.69 11.32
C MET A 177 6.19 6.25 11.71
N THR A 178 6.42 6.53 12.98
CA THR A 178 7.74 7.00 13.45
C THR A 178 8.78 5.87 13.38
N LEU A 179 8.40 4.63 13.74
CA LEU A 179 9.27 3.46 13.60
C LEU A 179 9.59 3.17 12.12
N HIS A 180 8.59 3.26 11.24
CA HIS A 180 8.75 3.15 9.79
C HIS A 180 9.76 4.17 9.26
N ALA A 181 9.63 5.45 9.66
CA ALA A 181 10.55 6.51 9.25
C ALA A 181 11.98 6.25 9.78
N ARG A 182 12.12 5.81 11.03
CA ARG A 182 13.40 5.50 11.67
C ARG A 182 14.14 4.33 10.98
N ARG A 183 13.43 3.30 10.57
CA ARG A 183 13.97 2.12 9.89
C ARG A 183 14.25 2.33 8.40
N GLY A 184 13.86 3.46 7.83
CA GLY A 184 14.00 3.74 6.40
C GLY A 184 13.22 2.77 5.50
N PHE A 185 12.10 2.22 6.00
CA PHE A 185 11.24 1.30 5.25
C PHE A 185 10.69 1.98 3.99
N GLY A 186 11.06 1.46 2.83
CA GLY A 186 10.78 2.08 1.54
C GLY A 186 9.55 1.53 0.82
N ALA A 187 9.30 2.10 -0.37
CA ALA A 187 8.18 1.69 -1.22
C ALA A 187 8.30 0.22 -1.68
N GLU A 188 9.52 -0.26 -1.91
CA GLU A 188 9.77 -1.65 -2.30
C GLU A 188 9.46 -2.62 -1.16
N ASP A 189 9.80 -2.25 0.08
CA ASP A 189 9.48 -3.02 1.28
C ASP A 189 7.97 -3.11 1.50
N TYR A 190 7.29 -1.97 1.32
CA TYR A 190 5.83 -1.91 1.40
C TYR A 190 5.16 -2.79 0.35
N ALA A 191 5.67 -2.77 -0.88
CA ALA A 191 5.17 -3.58 -1.97
C ALA A 191 5.32 -5.09 -1.71
N ARG A 192 6.44 -5.53 -1.10
CA ARG A 192 6.64 -6.93 -0.69
C ARG A 192 5.59 -7.40 0.30
N ASN A 193 5.16 -6.53 1.21
CA ASN A 193 4.12 -6.85 2.18
C ASN A 193 2.69 -6.79 1.60
N HIS A 194 2.51 -6.20 0.39
CA HIS A 194 1.20 -6.01 -0.25
C HIS A 194 1.14 -6.54 -1.70
N PRO A 195 1.51 -7.81 -1.97
CA PRO A 195 1.72 -8.32 -3.33
C PRO A 195 0.45 -8.32 -4.20
N GLY A 196 -0.71 -8.45 -3.61
CA GLY A 196 -2.00 -8.51 -4.32
C GLY A 196 -2.70 -7.16 -4.52
N GLY A 197 -2.26 -6.10 -3.88
CA GLY A 197 -2.89 -4.78 -3.94
C GLY A 197 -2.48 -3.98 -5.19
N ARG A 198 -3.36 -3.06 -5.66
CA ARG A 198 -3.00 -2.13 -6.76
C ARG A 198 -1.72 -1.36 -6.47
N LEU A 199 -1.51 -0.94 -5.22
CA LEU A 199 -0.31 -0.21 -4.83
C LEU A 199 0.93 -1.11 -4.92
N GLY A 200 0.85 -2.36 -4.46
CA GLY A 200 1.95 -3.33 -4.59
C GLY A 200 2.34 -3.55 -6.06
N ARG A 201 1.37 -3.79 -6.95
CA ARG A 201 1.62 -3.95 -8.38
C ARG A 201 2.28 -2.73 -9.03
N ARG A 202 1.84 -1.51 -8.66
CA ARG A 202 2.46 -0.27 -9.16
C ARG A 202 3.93 -0.14 -8.81
N LEU A 203 4.34 -0.70 -7.69
CA LEU A 203 5.69 -0.58 -7.15
C LEU A 203 6.61 -1.76 -7.50
N THR A 204 6.06 -2.86 -8.02
CA THR A 204 6.87 -4.07 -8.29
C THR A 204 6.77 -4.60 -9.71
N LEU A 205 5.62 -4.41 -10.39
CA LEU A 205 5.40 -4.96 -11.72
C LEU A 205 6.31 -4.27 -12.73
N LYS A 206 7.06 -5.06 -13.50
CA LYS A 206 7.95 -4.58 -14.55
C LYS A 206 7.33 -4.77 -15.93
N VAL A 207 7.84 -4.03 -16.91
CA VAL A 207 7.42 -4.15 -18.31
C VAL A 207 7.55 -5.58 -18.82
N LYS A 208 8.64 -6.27 -18.51
CA LYS A 208 8.83 -7.68 -18.90
C LYS A 208 7.75 -8.63 -18.40
N ASP A 209 7.19 -8.36 -17.19
CA ASP A 209 6.13 -9.19 -16.62
C ASP A 209 4.81 -9.00 -17.38
N VAL A 210 4.54 -7.75 -17.83
CA VAL A 210 3.40 -7.42 -18.67
C VAL A 210 3.54 -8.06 -20.06
N VAL A 211 4.73 -8.00 -20.66
CA VAL A 211 5.02 -8.64 -21.95
C VAL A 211 4.80 -10.16 -21.86
N ALA A 212 5.36 -10.82 -20.85
CA ALA A 212 5.25 -12.26 -20.67
C ALA A 212 3.80 -12.74 -20.48
N ALA A 213 2.97 -11.94 -19.75
CA ALA A 213 1.60 -12.33 -19.42
C ALA A 213 0.56 -11.97 -20.50
N HIS A 214 0.80 -10.91 -21.29
CA HIS A 214 -0.26 -10.28 -22.10
C HIS A 214 0.12 -9.98 -23.54
N SER A 215 1.42 -10.02 -23.90
CA SER A 215 1.85 -9.77 -25.28
C SER A 215 1.64 -11.02 -26.14
N PRO A 216 0.98 -10.87 -27.31
CA PRO A 216 0.99 -11.93 -28.32
C PRO A 216 2.42 -12.17 -28.81
N ALA A 217 2.61 -13.22 -29.62
CA ALA A 217 3.91 -13.45 -30.29
C ALA A 217 4.36 -12.15 -30.98
N LEU A 218 5.65 -11.79 -30.74
CA LEU A 218 6.23 -10.54 -31.18
C LEU A 218 5.93 -10.26 -32.66
N PRO A 219 5.24 -9.15 -33.01
CA PRO A 219 5.10 -8.75 -34.41
C PRO A 219 6.43 -8.19 -34.90
N VAL A 220 7.01 -8.84 -35.89
CA VAL A 220 8.30 -8.43 -36.45
C VAL A 220 8.31 -8.61 -37.96
N ILE A 221 8.85 -7.63 -38.66
CA ILE A 221 8.99 -7.63 -40.10
C ILE A 221 10.40 -7.24 -40.52
N SER A 222 10.90 -7.80 -41.65
CA SER A 222 12.17 -7.36 -42.23
C SER A 222 12.05 -5.94 -42.80
N PRO A 223 13.12 -5.12 -42.74
CA PRO A 223 13.15 -3.82 -43.41
C PRO A 223 12.84 -3.85 -44.90
N SER A 224 13.12 -4.96 -45.57
CA SER A 224 12.88 -5.17 -47.03
C SER A 224 11.47 -5.67 -47.34
N ALA A 225 10.67 -6.00 -46.34
CA ALA A 225 9.30 -6.51 -46.56
C ALA A 225 8.41 -5.46 -47.23
N SER A 226 7.50 -5.93 -48.10
CA SER A 226 6.53 -5.08 -48.77
C SER A 226 5.45 -4.52 -47.82
N LEU A 227 4.80 -3.45 -48.19
CA LEU A 227 3.68 -2.90 -47.42
C LEU A 227 2.55 -3.94 -47.22
N MET A 228 2.33 -4.84 -48.16
CA MET A 228 1.33 -5.92 -48.03
C MET A 228 1.70 -6.91 -46.94
N GLU A 229 2.98 -7.27 -46.83
CA GLU A 229 3.46 -8.15 -45.74
C GLU A 229 3.36 -7.42 -44.39
N VAL A 230 3.65 -6.12 -44.32
CA VAL A 230 3.46 -5.29 -43.11
C VAL A 230 1.99 -5.31 -42.68
N LEU A 231 1.05 -5.05 -43.59
CA LEU A 231 -0.39 -5.09 -43.30
C LEU A 231 -0.86 -6.45 -42.83
N SER A 232 -0.34 -7.52 -43.44
CA SER A 232 -0.65 -8.90 -43.06
C SER A 232 -0.16 -9.21 -41.65
N GLU A 233 1.06 -8.79 -41.28
CA GLU A 233 1.64 -8.99 -39.96
C GLU A 233 0.85 -8.23 -38.88
N ILE A 234 0.56 -6.94 -39.09
CA ILE A 234 -0.23 -6.13 -38.16
C ILE A 234 -1.62 -6.75 -37.95
N SER A 235 -2.26 -7.20 -39.02
CA SER A 235 -3.58 -7.83 -38.94
C SER A 235 -3.55 -9.18 -38.21
N ALA A 236 -2.54 -10.01 -38.49
CA ALA A 236 -2.41 -11.34 -37.88
C ALA A 236 -2.12 -11.27 -36.37
N LYS A 237 -1.35 -10.26 -35.93
CA LYS A 237 -0.98 -10.09 -34.52
C LYS A 237 -1.98 -9.28 -33.70
N CYS A 238 -2.87 -8.52 -34.33
CA CYS A 238 -3.94 -7.74 -33.68
C CYS A 238 -3.44 -6.76 -32.60
N VAL A 239 -2.24 -6.19 -32.75
CA VAL A 239 -1.69 -5.17 -31.83
C VAL A 239 -1.72 -3.74 -32.39
N GLY A 240 -2.10 -3.58 -33.68
CA GLY A 240 -2.15 -2.28 -34.36
C GLY A 240 -0.78 -1.70 -34.73
N ALA A 241 0.28 -2.50 -34.61
CA ALA A 241 1.64 -2.13 -34.97
C ALA A 241 2.53 -3.36 -35.19
N THR A 242 3.67 -3.17 -35.85
CA THR A 242 4.75 -4.17 -35.95
C THR A 242 6.09 -3.50 -35.74
N THR A 243 7.08 -4.28 -35.31
CA THR A 243 8.47 -3.86 -35.20
C THR A 243 9.21 -4.16 -36.49
N VAL A 244 10.21 -3.35 -36.81
CA VAL A 244 11.09 -3.54 -37.95
C VAL A 244 12.48 -3.87 -37.43
N SER A 245 13.00 -5.06 -37.75
CA SER A 245 14.36 -5.49 -37.41
C SER A 245 14.84 -6.57 -38.36
N GLU A 246 16.17 -6.69 -38.47
CA GLU A 246 16.78 -7.86 -39.07
C GLU A 246 16.85 -9.03 -38.05
N PRO A 247 16.98 -10.28 -38.49
CA PRO A 247 17.19 -11.40 -37.58
C PRO A 247 18.35 -11.15 -36.62
N ASN A 248 18.13 -11.35 -35.34
CA ASN A 248 19.12 -11.13 -34.28
C ASN A 248 19.76 -9.72 -34.27
N SER A 249 19.00 -8.70 -34.60
CA SER A 249 19.44 -7.29 -34.57
C SER A 249 18.57 -6.45 -33.64
N PRO A 250 19.12 -5.35 -33.12
CA PRO A 250 18.34 -4.36 -32.39
C PRO A 250 17.18 -3.81 -33.23
N LEU A 251 16.20 -3.22 -32.55
CA LEU A 251 15.06 -2.55 -33.17
C LEU A 251 15.53 -1.43 -34.11
N LEU A 252 15.09 -1.47 -35.37
CA LEU A 252 15.33 -0.41 -36.36
C LEU A 252 14.22 0.65 -36.36
N GLY A 253 13.00 0.26 -36.05
CA GLY A 253 11.85 1.14 -35.99
C GLY A 253 10.55 0.38 -35.78
N ILE A 254 9.43 1.09 -35.78
CA ILE A 254 8.08 0.54 -35.71
C ILE A 254 7.23 1.04 -36.87
N ILE A 255 6.21 0.28 -37.22
CA ILE A 255 5.16 0.70 -38.16
C ILE A 255 3.83 0.50 -37.44
N THR A 256 3.02 1.54 -37.39
CA THR A 256 1.68 1.51 -36.82
C THR A 256 0.62 1.61 -37.93
N ASP A 257 -0.63 1.38 -37.60
CA ASP A 257 -1.77 1.64 -38.51
C ASP A 257 -1.79 3.09 -39.01
N TYR A 258 -1.26 4.02 -38.22
CA TYR A 258 -1.14 5.42 -38.64
C TYR A 258 -0.13 5.56 -39.79
N ASP A 259 1.04 4.93 -39.67
CA ASP A 259 2.11 5.04 -40.68
C ASP A 259 1.67 4.40 -42.01
N THR A 260 0.95 3.28 -41.97
CA THR A 260 0.39 2.63 -43.17
C THR A 260 -0.65 3.56 -43.87
N ARG A 261 -1.52 4.20 -43.08
CA ARG A 261 -2.48 5.17 -43.63
C ARG A 261 -1.79 6.40 -44.26
N GLN A 262 -0.73 6.91 -43.61
CA GLN A 262 0.07 8.02 -44.14
C GLN A 262 0.76 7.62 -45.45
N ALA A 263 1.31 6.42 -45.58
CA ALA A 263 1.90 5.92 -46.81
C ALA A 263 0.89 5.96 -47.97
N PHE A 264 -0.33 5.45 -47.77
CA PHE A 264 -1.38 5.50 -48.79
C PHE A 264 -1.86 6.93 -49.09
N GLN A 265 -1.96 7.79 -48.08
CA GLN A 265 -2.35 9.19 -48.27
C GLN A 265 -1.35 9.97 -49.10
N GLN A 266 -0.05 9.71 -48.92
CA GLN A 266 1.04 10.42 -49.59
C GLN A 266 1.33 9.87 -50.99
N HIS A 267 1.25 8.55 -51.19
CA HIS A 267 1.72 7.85 -52.40
C HIS A 267 0.62 7.22 -53.23
N GLY A 268 -0.65 7.23 -52.74
CA GLY A 268 -1.75 6.59 -53.43
C GLY A 268 -1.49 5.07 -53.68
N ALA A 269 -1.74 4.61 -54.89
CA ALA A 269 -1.48 3.23 -55.30
C ALA A 269 0.00 2.85 -55.30
N GLU A 270 0.91 3.83 -55.48
CA GLU A 270 2.38 3.58 -55.44
C GLU A 270 2.86 3.17 -54.06
N ALA A 271 2.09 3.42 -53.00
CA ALA A 271 2.41 2.95 -51.65
C ALA A 271 2.67 1.42 -51.58
N LEU A 272 2.04 0.65 -52.46
CA LEU A 272 2.26 -0.79 -52.55
C LEU A 272 3.67 -1.21 -52.99
N LYS A 273 4.46 -0.28 -53.51
CA LYS A 273 5.86 -0.50 -53.90
C LYS A 273 6.84 -0.16 -52.77
N LEU A 274 6.36 0.48 -51.69
CA LEU A 274 7.17 0.83 -50.55
C LEU A 274 7.52 -0.40 -49.72
N THR A 275 8.71 -0.37 -49.12
CA THR A 275 9.18 -1.34 -48.16
C THR A 275 8.90 -0.89 -46.74
N ALA A 276 9.01 -1.83 -45.77
CA ALA A 276 8.90 -1.53 -44.33
C ALA A 276 9.89 -0.41 -43.93
N ARG A 277 11.10 -0.39 -44.48
CA ARG A 277 12.12 0.64 -44.24
C ARG A 277 11.67 2.04 -44.66
N ASP A 278 10.91 2.13 -45.75
CA ASP A 278 10.49 3.43 -46.31
C ASP A 278 9.37 4.07 -45.45
N ILE A 279 8.58 3.27 -44.75
CA ILE A 279 7.42 3.73 -43.99
C ILE A 279 7.58 3.65 -42.47
N MET A 280 8.65 2.99 -41.96
CA MET A 280 8.86 2.85 -40.53
C MET A 280 9.16 4.20 -39.88
N ASN A 281 8.74 4.32 -38.62
CA ASN A 281 9.23 5.36 -37.73
C ASN A 281 10.48 4.84 -37.00
N PRO A 282 11.69 5.33 -37.33
CA PRO A 282 12.94 4.90 -36.69
C PRO A 282 13.10 5.44 -35.25
N HIS A 283 12.28 6.43 -34.86
CA HIS A 283 12.33 7.08 -33.55
C HIS A 283 10.95 7.03 -32.90
N PRO A 284 10.52 5.88 -32.37
CA PRO A 284 9.25 5.76 -31.67
C PRO A 284 9.14 6.80 -30.55
N LYS A 285 7.98 7.48 -30.46
CA LYS A 285 7.75 8.50 -29.43
C LYS A 285 7.96 7.98 -28.00
N VAL A 286 7.60 6.72 -27.77
CA VAL A 286 7.82 6.00 -26.51
C VAL A 286 8.44 4.65 -26.82
N THR A 287 9.53 4.36 -26.14
CA THR A 287 10.15 3.04 -26.07
C THR A 287 10.20 2.62 -24.62
N LEU A 288 9.80 1.38 -24.35
CA LEU A 288 9.77 0.80 -23.02
C LEU A 288 10.99 -0.10 -22.81
N TYR A 289 11.42 -0.25 -21.56
CA TYR A 289 12.54 -1.12 -21.21
C TYR A 289 12.09 -2.23 -20.26
N GLU A 290 12.60 -3.42 -20.42
CA GLU A 290 12.18 -4.63 -19.70
C GLU A 290 12.20 -4.51 -18.18
N ASP A 291 13.20 -3.78 -17.64
CA ASP A 291 13.43 -3.64 -16.20
C ASP A 291 12.71 -2.42 -15.56
N GLU A 292 12.10 -1.53 -16.36
CA GLU A 292 11.40 -0.39 -15.82
C GLU A 292 10.06 -0.78 -15.17
N LEU A 293 9.58 0.02 -14.22
CA LEU A 293 8.29 -0.20 -13.60
C LEU A 293 7.16 -0.01 -14.63
N ALA A 294 6.29 -0.99 -14.72
CA ALA A 294 5.17 -1.00 -15.66
C ALA A 294 4.23 0.22 -15.47
N TYR A 295 4.06 0.69 -14.24
CA TYR A 295 3.27 1.89 -13.96
C TYR A 295 3.88 3.17 -14.54
N GLU A 296 5.20 3.36 -14.42
CA GLU A 296 5.88 4.51 -15.01
C GLU A 296 5.90 4.43 -16.54
N ALA A 297 6.08 3.23 -17.09
CA ALA A 297 5.95 2.96 -18.52
C ALA A 297 4.56 3.38 -19.05
N MET A 298 3.49 2.95 -18.37
CA MET A 298 2.12 3.32 -18.70
C MET A 298 1.91 4.84 -18.67
N ARG A 299 2.38 5.52 -17.61
CA ARG A 299 2.28 6.98 -17.50
C ARG A 299 3.00 7.70 -18.64
N ARG A 300 4.16 7.22 -19.07
CA ARG A 300 4.89 7.80 -20.22
C ARG A 300 4.11 7.64 -21.52
N MET A 301 3.41 6.52 -21.71
CA MET A 301 2.56 6.30 -22.88
C MET A 301 1.34 7.21 -22.89
N GLU A 302 0.77 7.53 -21.72
CA GLU A 302 -0.38 8.42 -21.58
C GLU A 302 -0.02 9.92 -21.57
N ALA A 303 1.25 10.25 -21.41
CA ALA A 303 1.70 11.63 -21.24
C ALA A 303 1.58 12.47 -22.52
N GLY A 304 1.18 13.75 -22.34
CA GLY A 304 1.15 14.79 -23.39
C GLY A 304 -0.11 14.75 -24.25
N ASP A 305 -0.17 15.67 -25.23
CA ASP A 305 -1.37 15.91 -26.05
C ASP A 305 -1.71 14.79 -27.04
N ARG A 306 -0.81 13.86 -27.27
CA ARG A 306 -1.00 12.71 -28.16
C ARG A 306 -0.52 11.44 -27.46
N PRO A 307 -1.35 10.78 -26.67
CA PRO A 307 -1.04 9.51 -26.03
C PRO A 307 -0.64 8.43 -27.04
N VAL A 308 0.24 7.54 -26.63
CA VAL A 308 0.70 6.39 -27.41
C VAL A 308 -0.05 5.15 -26.96
N SER A 309 -0.81 4.52 -27.87
CA SER A 309 -1.62 3.33 -27.53
C SER A 309 -0.83 2.03 -27.52
N VAL A 310 0.30 1.98 -28.25
CA VAL A 310 1.17 0.81 -28.38
C VAL A 310 2.63 1.27 -28.45
N ALA A 311 3.54 0.57 -27.75
CA ALA A 311 4.97 0.88 -27.74
C ALA A 311 5.81 -0.41 -27.74
N PRO A 312 7.01 -0.40 -28.35
CA PRO A 312 7.94 -1.51 -28.28
C PRO A 312 8.58 -1.59 -26.89
N ALA A 313 8.74 -2.80 -26.38
CA ALA A 313 9.52 -3.10 -25.19
C ALA A 313 10.86 -3.73 -25.58
N LEU A 314 11.95 -3.18 -25.07
CA LEU A 314 13.31 -3.60 -25.40
C LEU A 314 14.01 -4.20 -24.18
N ASN A 315 14.92 -5.12 -24.44
CA ASN A 315 15.92 -5.52 -23.46
C ASN A 315 17.10 -4.54 -23.41
N ARG A 316 18.09 -4.82 -22.57
CA ARG A 316 19.28 -3.94 -22.40
C ARG A 316 20.16 -3.82 -23.65
N GLU A 317 20.13 -4.80 -24.53
CA GLU A 317 20.89 -4.82 -25.78
C GLU A 317 20.13 -4.14 -26.93
N GLY A 318 18.91 -3.65 -26.71
CA GLY A 318 18.08 -2.99 -27.72
C GLY A 318 17.24 -3.92 -28.58
N TYR A 319 17.17 -5.22 -28.25
CA TYR A 319 16.29 -6.16 -28.93
C TYR A 319 14.85 -5.99 -28.45
N CYS A 320 13.91 -6.04 -29.38
CA CYS A 320 12.50 -6.00 -29.01
C CYS A 320 12.05 -7.33 -28.41
N ILE A 321 11.51 -7.29 -27.20
CA ILE A 321 10.98 -8.45 -26.47
C ILE A 321 9.45 -8.55 -26.58
N GLY A 322 8.77 -7.50 -27.04
CA GLY A 322 7.33 -7.45 -27.19
C GLY A 322 6.80 -6.09 -27.60
N MET A 323 5.52 -6.05 -27.97
CA MET A 323 4.75 -4.81 -28.15
C MET A 323 3.74 -4.73 -27.03
N VAL A 324 3.69 -3.61 -26.32
CA VAL A 324 2.81 -3.39 -25.16
C VAL A 324 1.79 -2.32 -25.48
N ARG A 325 0.52 -2.63 -25.24
CA ARG A 325 -0.61 -1.71 -25.37
C ARG A 325 -1.02 -1.18 -24.00
N ILE A 326 -1.64 -0.01 -23.96
CA ILE A 326 -2.22 0.53 -22.71
C ILE A 326 -3.16 -0.50 -22.03
N HIS A 327 -3.96 -1.23 -22.80
CA HIS A 327 -4.84 -2.27 -22.24
C HIS A 327 -4.12 -3.42 -21.56
N ASP A 328 -2.88 -3.71 -21.92
CA ASP A 328 -2.11 -4.79 -21.31
C ASP A 328 -1.72 -4.42 -19.87
N PHE A 329 -1.39 -3.15 -19.60
CA PHE A 329 -1.19 -2.63 -18.26
C PHE A 329 -2.47 -2.69 -17.41
N LEU A 330 -3.62 -2.32 -17.97
CA LEU A 330 -4.91 -2.39 -17.28
C LEU A 330 -5.29 -3.84 -16.92
N ARG A 331 -5.04 -4.79 -17.83
CA ARG A 331 -5.23 -6.23 -17.56
C ARG A 331 -4.29 -6.76 -16.49
N ALA A 332 -3.08 -6.21 -16.40
CA ALA A 332 -2.14 -6.54 -15.35
C ALA A 332 -2.52 -5.93 -13.97
N GLY A 333 -3.59 -5.10 -13.91
CA GLY A 333 -4.15 -4.53 -12.69
C GLY A 333 -3.51 -3.22 -12.24
N LEU A 334 -2.97 -2.45 -13.17
CA LEU A 334 -2.45 -1.08 -12.97
C LEU A 334 -3.51 -0.01 -13.17
#